data_aad9f2742f884bdd83ce035320ecd6ff
#
_entry.id   aad9f2742f884bdd83ce035320ecd6ff
#
_cell.length_a   1.000
_cell.length_b   1.000
_cell.length_c   1.000
_cell.angle_alpha   90.00
_cell.angle_beta   90.00
_cell.angle_gamma   90.00
#
_symmetry.space_group_name_H-M   'P 1'
#
loop_
_entity.id
_entity.type
_entity.pdbx_description
1 polymer ?
#
loop_
_entity_poly.entity_id
_entity_poly.type
_entity_poly.pdbx_seq_one_letter_code
_entity_poly.pdbx_strand_id
1 'polypeptide(L)'
;MPPSNWPITKNNRSRLGEGNVSRKAKPDYSRVAMLCKGDDGYGVASVIKLYACHAPDIHFVCMGPGAMLEWLQQNGNRVHLVEGLSSFTATSSARTLMQLPSVLLKANRSAEVLDKLFQQLDIRVVHAHWLPQHIIAGHMRRRGYASVWHIHGNMNHARMFGLGRKLNHLLAKWGAALLIPVSDFIGANWKGAGVPIRVIHNAAPKLFEGPNERGDDNFRCIIAGRLTEDKGHHLAIQAVLNARAAGYDVSLDVFGGPLDGNPYYDDLKRLVSQANAADCIRFMGFSDTLREHHQLYDLGLQCRISPEPCSMWACETLLDGLPLIAADAGGTAELIEDEVTGLLFKSGDVSDLTSKLLTLIGNRARLRMMRHAAYERGQRLFGIERFISETYDAYAASFFPSS
;
A
#
# COMPACT_ATOMS: atom_id res chain seq x y z
N MET A 1 5.17 9.99 16.40
CA MET A 1 5.01 11.01 15.35
C MET A 1 5.02 10.30 14.00
N PRO A 2 4.15 10.60 13.03
CA PRO A 2 4.25 9.99 11.71
C PRO A 2 5.51 10.52 11.00
N PRO A 3 6.18 9.70 10.17
CA PRO A 3 7.36 10.11 9.43
C PRO A 3 7.01 11.22 8.42
N SER A 4 7.63 12.37 8.55
CA SER A 4 7.37 13.56 7.75
C SER A 4 8.11 13.60 6.41
N ASN A 5 9.03 12.67 6.15
CA ASN A 5 9.93 12.81 5.01
C ASN A 5 9.88 11.58 4.08
N TRP A 6 8.99 11.63 3.09
CA TRP A 6 9.15 10.86 1.87
C TRP A 6 10.12 11.62 0.97
N PRO A 7 11.21 11.02 0.43
CA PRO A 7 12.27 11.72 -0.28
C PRO A 7 11.91 12.10 -1.72
N ILE A 8 10.70 12.62 -1.95
CA ILE A 8 10.34 13.20 -3.24
C ILE A 8 10.41 14.72 -3.08
N THR A 9 11.63 15.26 -3.17
CA THR A 9 11.85 16.71 -3.29
C THR A 9 11.70 17.14 -4.76
N LYS A 10 11.38 18.42 -5.00
CA LYS A 10 11.29 19.03 -6.34
C LYS A 10 12.50 18.75 -7.25
N ASN A 11 13.65 18.40 -6.70
CA ASN A 11 14.87 18.11 -7.45
C ASN A 11 14.85 16.79 -8.22
N ASN A 12 13.93 15.86 -7.95
CA ASN A 12 13.81 14.62 -8.74
C ASN A 12 12.98 14.78 -10.03
N ARG A 13 12.34 15.93 -10.26
CA ARG A 13 11.62 16.19 -11.54
C ARG A 13 12.56 16.24 -12.75
N SER A 14 13.84 16.59 -12.58
CA SER A 14 14.81 16.76 -13.68
C SER A 14 15.63 15.51 -14.02
N ARG A 15 15.53 14.43 -13.23
CA ARG A 15 16.29 13.18 -13.47
C ARG A 15 15.49 12.04 -14.10
N LEU A 16 14.19 12.25 -14.33
CA LEU A 16 13.38 11.29 -15.08
C LEU A 16 13.60 11.53 -16.56
N GLY A 17 14.44 10.69 -17.17
CA GLY A 17 14.76 10.76 -18.58
C GLY A 17 13.49 10.79 -19.44
N GLU A 18 13.46 11.70 -20.43
CA GLU A 18 12.46 11.74 -21.49
C GLU A 18 12.61 10.48 -22.37
N GLY A 19 12.10 9.36 -21.91
CA GLY A 19 11.87 8.19 -22.73
C GLY A 19 10.80 8.53 -23.77
N ASN A 20 11.11 8.29 -25.03
CA ASN A 20 10.30 8.57 -26.21
C ASN A 20 9.02 7.68 -26.21
N VAL A 21 8.03 8.02 -25.38
CA VAL A 21 6.70 7.41 -25.34
C VAL A 21 5.82 8.20 -26.28
N SER A 22 5.16 7.50 -27.23
CA SER A 22 4.19 8.09 -28.15
C SER A 22 3.29 9.09 -27.41
N ARG A 23 3.18 10.32 -27.96
CA ARG A 23 2.42 11.43 -27.38
C ARG A 23 0.91 11.12 -27.34
N LYS A 24 0.48 10.26 -26.43
CA LYS A 24 -0.89 10.34 -25.92
C LYS A 24 -0.97 11.64 -25.11
N ALA A 25 -1.97 12.47 -25.36
CA ALA A 25 -2.23 13.69 -24.58
C ALA A 25 -2.16 13.34 -23.10
N LYS A 26 -1.45 14.14 -22.28
CA LYS A 26 -1.41 13.93 -20.83
C LYS A 26 -2.83 13.94 -20.29
N PRO A 27 -3.19 12.98 -19.41
CA PRO A 27 -4.51 12.95 -18.80
C PRO A 27 -4.82 14.27 -18.10
N ASP A 28 -6.02 14.79 -18.31
CA ASP A 28 -6.51 15.98 -17.59
C ASP A 28 -7.19 15.55 -16.29
N TYR A 29 -6.53 15.79 -15.17
CA TYR A 29 -7.03 15.50 -13.83
C TYR A 29 -7.70 16.71 -13.16
N SER A 30 -7.83 17.86 -13.85
CA SER A 30 -8.40 19.11 -13.29
C SER A 30 -9.85 18.98 -12.84
N ARG A 31 -10.54 17.92 -13.28
CA ARG A 31 -11.95 17.64 -12.92
C ARG A 31 -12.10 16.55 -11.87
N VAL A 32 -10.99 16.20 -11.18
CA VAL A 32 -10.97 15.16 -10.14
C VAL A 32 -10.75 15.80 -8.78
N ALA A 33 -11.60 15.48 -7.82
CA ALA A 33 -11.38 15.78 -6.41
C ALA A 33 -11.05 14.50 -5.64
N MET A 34 -9.94 14.51 -4.92
CA MET A 34 -9.50 13.42 -4.05
C MET A 34 -9.75 13.79 -2.59
N LEU A 35 -10.55 13.00 -1.90
CA LEU A 35 -10.87 13.22 -0.50
C LEU A 35 -9.76 12.67 0.39
N CYS A 36 -9.16 13.53 1.21
CA CYS A 36 -8.12 13.22 2.18
C CYS A 36 -8.61 13.49 3.60
N LYS A 37 -8.06 12.81 4.60
CA LYS A 37 -8.36 13.13 6.00
C LYS A 37 -7.67 14.42 6.44
N GLY A 38 -6.45 14.66 5.97
CA GLY A 38 -5.52 15.69 6.41
C GLY A 38 -4.40 15.11 7.29
N ASP A 39 -4.71 14.08 8.07
CA ASP A 39 -3.78 13.26 8.86
C ASP A 39 -3.63 11.83 8.31
N ASP A 40 -3.80 11.65 6.99
CA ASP A 40 -3.66 10.34 6.35
C ASP A 40 -2.29 9.74 6.68
N GLY A 41 -2.28 8.47 7.11
CA GLY A 41 -1.07 7.79 7.54
C GLY A 41 -0.72 6.57 6.70
N TYR A 42 0.53 6.12 6.83
CA TYR A 42 1.05 4.87 6.26
C TYR A 42 0.82 4.70 4.75
N GLY A 43 0.41 3.50 4.31
CA GLY A 43 0.30 3.14 2.89
C GLY A 43 -0.67 4.02 2.09
N VAL A 44 -1.78 4.49 2.68
CA VAL A 44 -2.71 5.41 1.99
C VAL A 44 -2.07 6.77 1.76
N ALA A 45 -1.29 7.27 2.73
CA ALA A 45 -0.55 8.51 2.56
C ALA A 45 0.45 8.41 1.39
N SER A 46 1.14 7.28 1.24
CA SER A 46 2.05 7.05 0.12
C SER A 46 1.31 7.11 -1.22
N VAL A 47 0.14 6.49 -1.32
CA VAL A 47 -0.69 6.53 -2.53
C VAL A 47 -1.17 7.95 -2.85
N ILE A 48 -1.64 8.71 -1.85
CA ILE A 48 -2.05 10.12 -2.05
C ILE A 48 -0.87 10.96 -2.55
N LYS A 49 0.33 10.78 -1.95
CA LYS A 49 1.55 11.47 -2.38
C LYS A 49 1.95 11.13 -3.82
N LEU A 50 1.77 9.87 -4.25
CA LEU A 50 1.99 9.51 -5.66
C LEU A 50 1.09 10.32 -6.61
N TYR A 51 -0.20 10.41 -6.32
CA TYR A 51 -1.11 11.26 -7.10
C TYR A 51 -0.66 12.73 -7.08
N ALA A 52 -0.32 13.25 -5.92
CA ALA A 52 0.09 14.64 -5.76
C ALA A 52 1.35 15.01 -6.57
N CYS A 53 2.29 14.07 -6.69
CA CYS A 53 3.52 14.28 -7.45
C CYS A 53 3.33 14.09 -8.97
N HIS A 54 2.48 13.16 -9.40
CA HIS A 54 2.41 12.72 -10.80
C HIS A 54 1.10 13.10 -11.52
N ALA A 55 0.10 13.56 -10.78
CA ALA A 55 -1.15 14.13 -11.28
C ALA A 55 -1.46 15.46 -10.56
N PRO A 56 -0.64 16.50 -10.76
CA PRO A 56 -0.68 17.74 -9.95
C PRO A 56 -1.97 18.55 -10.16
N ASP A 57 -2.75 18.26 -11.20
CA ASP A 57 -4.00 18.93 -11.49
C ASP A 57 -5.18 18.45 -10.63
N ILE A 58 -5.03 17.33 -9.91
CA ILE A 58 -6.03 16.86 -8.96
C ILE A 58 -6.27 17.91 -7.85
N HIS A 59 -7.54 18.11 -7.51
CA HIS A 59 -7.95 18.90 -6.35
C HIS A 59 -7.98 18.01 -5.11
N PHE A 60 -7.06 18.24 -4.17
CA PHE A 60 -7.02 17.52 -2.90
C PHE A 60 -7.91 18.23 -1.89
N VAL A 61 -8.92 17.54 -1.38
CA VAL A 61 -9.88 18.07 -0.40
C VAL A 61 -9.61 17.44 0.94
N CYS A 62 -8.96 18.19 1.83
CA CYS A 62 -8.67 17.76 3.18
C CYS A 62 -9.86 18.06 4.11
N MET A 63 -10.29 17.04 4.86
CA MET A 63 -11.43 17.10 5.76
C MET A 63 -11.05 17.62 7.16
N GLY A 64 -9.78 17.89 7.40
CA GLY A 64 -9.22 18.42 8.63
C GLY A 64 -7.75 18.78 8.48
N PRO A 65 -7.15 19.42 9.50
CA PRO A 65 -5.73 19.70 9.54
C PRO A 65 -4.91 18.42 9.74
N GLY A 66 -3.60 18.50 9.48
CA GLY A 66 -2.66 17.41 9.74
C GLY A 66 -1.50 17.37 8.75
N ALA A 67 -0.60 16.42 8.97
CA ALA A 67 0.66 16.32 8.24
C ALA A 67 0.49 16.15 6.72
N MET A 68 -0.58 15.52 6.26
CA MET A 68 -0.87 15.37 4.82
C MET A 68 -1.28 16.71 4.21
N LEU A 69 -2.13 17.48 4.89
CA LEU A 69 -2.51 18.82 4.44
C LEU A 69 -1.27 19.71 4.28
N GLU A 70 -0.43 19.77 5.31
CA GLU A 70 0.81 20.58 5.30
C GLU A 70 1.75 20.14 4.18
N TRP A 71 1.93 18.83 4.01
CA TRP A 71 2.78 18.29 2.96
C TRP A 71 2.27 18.65 1.56
N LEU A 72 0.97 18.53 1.30
CA LEU A 72 0.35 18.88 0.01
C LEU A 72 0.52 20.38 -0.29
N GLN A 73 0.33 21.27 0.70
CA GLN A 73 0.52 22.72 0.56
C GLN A 73 1.97 23.07 0.26
N GLN A 74 2.93 22.49 1.00
CA GLN A 74 4.36 22.70 0.80
C GLN A 74 4.83 22.26 -0.58
N ASN A 75 4.20 21.25 -1.18
CA ASN A 75 4.51 20.76 -2.52
C ASN A 75 3.77 21.50 -3.65
N GLY A 76 2.96 22.51 -3.33
CA GLY A 76 2.28 23.37 -4.29
C GLY A 76 1.14 22.68 -5.04
N ASN A 77 0.50 21.69 -4.40
CA ASN A 77 -0.69 21.03 -4.95
C ASN A 77 -1.94 21.90 -4.80
N ARG A 78 -2.99 21.59 -5.57
CA ARG A 78 -4.31 22.26 -5.46
C ARG A 78 -5.05 21.71 -4.24
N VAL A 79 -4.95 22.39 -3.10
CA VAL A 79 -5.48 21.90 -1.81
C VAL A 79 -6.62 22.77 -1.32
N HIS A 80 -7.68 22.14 -0.88
CA HIS A 80 -8.85 22.76 -0.26
C HIS A 80 -9.04 22.17 1.13
N LEU A 81 -8.88 22.97 2.18
CA LEU A 81 -9.28 22.61 3.52
C LEU A 81 -10.76 22.96 3.68
N VAL A 82 -11.58 21.96 3.93
CA VAL A 82 -13.02 22.12 4.15
C VAL A 82 -13.34 21.76 5.60
N GLU A 83 -13.34 22.76 6.47
CA GLU A 83 -13.68 22.60 7.86
C GLU A 83 -15.16 22.22 8.04
N GLY A 84 -15.44 21.49 9.12
CA GLY A 84 -16.83 21.07 9.43
C GLY A 84 -17.31 19.86 8.64
N LEU A 85 -16.48 19.28 7.76
CA LEU A 85 -16.73 17.94 7.27
C LEU A 85 -16.64 16.99 8.46
N SER A 86 -17.79 16.43 8.85
CA SER A 86 -17.88 15.63 10.05
C SER A 86 -16.94 14.43 9.97
N SER A 87 -15.91 14.44 10.82
CA SER A 87 -15.15 13.24 11.13
C SER A 87 -16.06 12.28 11.90
N PHE A 88 -16.49 11.21 11.25
CA PHE A 88 -17.11 10.11 11.95
C PHE A 88 -16.24 8.87 11.75
N THR A 89 -15.97 8.19 12.82
CA THR A 89 -15.33 6.88 12.78
C THR A 89 -16.40 5.84 12.46
N ALA A 90 -16.46 5.39 11.22
CA ALA A 90 -17.26 4.22 10.87
C ALA A 90 -16.43 2.99 11.23
N THR A 91 -16.73 2.36 12.34
CA THR A 91 -16.24 1.02 12.68
C THR A 91 -17.33 0.01 12.34
N SER A 92 -16.95 -1.19 11.94
CA SER A 92 -17.90 -2.28 11.62
C SER A 92 -18.50 -2.94 12.89
N SER A 93 -18.68 -2.18 13.97
CA SER A 93 -19.29 -2.65 15.22
C SER A 93 -20.81 -2.51 15.17
N ALA A 94 -21.54 -3.29 15.97
CA ALA A 94 -22.99 -3.14 16.15
C ALA A 94 -23.38 -1.70 16.52
N ARG A 95 -22.50 -1.00 17.23
CA ARG A 95 -22.66 0.41 17.60
C ARG A 95 -22.74 1.33 16.37
N THR A 96 -21.97 1.04 15.31
CA THR A 96 -22.01 1.81 14.05
C THR A 96 -23.30 1.57 13.28
N LEU A 97 -23.85 0.35 13.33
CA LEU A 97 -25.16 0.05 12.72
C LEU A 97 -26.29 0.87 13.38
N MET A 98 -26.26 1.00 14.71
CA MET A 98 -27.23 1.83 15.44
C MET A 98 -27.07 3.33 15.10
N GLN A 99 -25.87 3.77 14.75
CA GLN A 99 -25.55 5.16 14.38
C GLN A 99 -25.70 5.45 12.88
N LEU A 100 -26.01 4.45 12.06
CA LEU A 100 -26.04 4.58 10.60
C LEU A 100 -26.90 5.76 10.12
N PRO A 101 -28.12 6.03 10.65
CA PRO A 101 -28.88 7.19 10.22
C PRO A 101 -28.17 8.52 10.47
N SER A 102 -27.52 8.68 11.63
CA SER A 102 -26.77 9.89 11.95
C SER A 102 -25.51 10.04 11.09
N VAL A 103 -24.86 8.93 10.75
CA VAL A 103 -23.68 8.89 9.86
C VAL A 103 -24.09 9.33 8.45
N LEU A 104 -25.19 8.79 7.92
CA LEU A 104 -25.70 9.16 6.59
C LEU A 104 -26.12 10.64 6.55
N LEU A 105 -26.80 11.14 7.59
CA LEU A 105 -27.20 12.54 7.64
C LEU A 105 -25.97 13.48 7.68
N LYS A 106 -24.96 13.16 8.49
CA LYS A 106 -23.72 13.93 8.55
C LYS A 106 -22.97 13.90 7.21
N ALA A 107 -22.88 12.72 6.58
CA ALA A 107 -22.27 12.59 5.27
C ALA A 107 -23.00 13.37 4.19
N ASN A 108 -24.35 13.42 4.24
CA ASN A 108 -25.13 14.24 3.32
C ASN A 108 -24.86 15.73 3.49
N ARG A 109 -24.79 16.23 4.74
CA ARG A 109 -24.41 17.64 5.02
C ARG A 109 -23.00 17.95 4.48
N SER A 110 -22.05 17.05 4.70
CA SER A 110 -20.71 17.19 4.13
C SER A 110 -20.73 17.24 2.60
N ALA A 111 -21.55 16.41 1.95
CA ALA A 111 -21.73 16.42 0.51
C ALA A 111 -22.37 17.72 0.00
N GLU A 112 -23.28 18.35 0.74
CA GLU A 112 -23.86 19.67 0.40
C GLU A 112 -22.81 20.78 0.39
N VAL A 113 -21.88 20.76 1.36
CA VAL A 113 -20.78 21.73 1.40
C VAL A 113 -19.83 21.49 0.21
N LEU A 114 -19.48 20.23 -0.05
CA LEU A 114 -18.60 19.87 -1.15
C LEU A 114 -19.22 20.17 -2.52
N ASP A 115 -20.53 20.02 -2.69
CA ASP A 115 -21.22 20.26 -3.95
C ASP A 115 -21.04 21.70 -4.43
N LYS A 116 -21.18 22.68 -3.53
CA LYS A 116 -20.93 24.09 -3.84
C LYS A 116 -19.50 24.33 -4.32
N LEU A 117 -18.51 23.77 -3.64
CA LEU A 117 -17.12 23.87 -4.03
C LEU A 117 -16.86 23.20 -5.38
N PHE A 118 -17.41 22.01 -5.59
CA PHE A 118 -17.17 21.20 -6.78
C PHE A 118 -17.83 21.80 -8.04
N GLN A 119 -18.97 22.46 -7.90
CA GLN A 119 -19.57 23.23 -8.99
C GLN A 119 -18.68 24.39 -9.43
N GLN A 120 -18.07 25.11 -8.47
CA GLN A 120 -17.15 26.22 -8.76
C GLN A 120 -15.86 25.75 -9.46
N LEU A 121 -15.40 24.53 -9.14
CA LEU A 121 -14.16 23.95 -9.66
C LEU A 121 -14.39 23.05 -10.89
N ASP A 122 -15.60 22.94 -11.40
CA ASP A 122 -16.03 21.99 -12.47
C ASP A 122 -15.58 20.54 -12.21
N ILE A 123 -15.62 20.09 -10.95
CA ILE A 123 -15.30 18.71 -10.59
C ILE A 123 -16.36 17.76 -11.16
N ARG A 124 -15.91 16.58 -11.58
CA ARG A 124 -16.79 15.52 -12.11
C ARG A 124 -16.56 14.18 -11.42
N VAL A 125 -15.35 13.94 -10.95
CA VAL A 125 -14.98 12.69 -10.27
C VAL A 125 -14.64 12.97 -8.81
N VAL A 126 -15.18 12.16 -7.92
CA VAL A 126 -14.86 12.17 -6.49
C VAL A 126 -14.16 10.86 -6.14
N HIS A 127 -12.86 10.92 -5.82
CA HIS A 127 -12.06 9.78 -5.44
C HIS A 127 -11.94 9.74 -3.91
N ALA A 128 -12.27 8.61 -3.32
CA ALA A 128 -12.35 8.41 -1.87
C ALA A 128 -11.55 7.18 -1.43
N HIS A 129 -10.88 7.26 -0.27
CA HIS A 129 -9.97 6.21 0.24
C HIS A 129 -10.48 5.48 1.48
N TRP A 130 -11.34 6.13 2.27
CA TRP A 130 -11.79 5.61 3.57
C TRP A 130 -13.29 5.48 3.63
N LEU A 131 -13.81 4.57 4.45
CA LEU A 131 -15.26 4.34 4.55
C LEU A 131 -16.09 5.62 4.80
N PRO A 132 -15.72 6.56 5.69
CA PRO A 132 -16.43 7.83 5.80
C PRO A 132 -16.47 8.61 4.50
N GLN A 133 -15.35 8.69 3.79
CA GLN A 133 -15.23 9.37 2.50
C GLN A 133 -16.02 8.64 1.41
N HIS A 134 -16.06 7.30 1.42
CA HIS A 134 -16.87 6.49 0.52
C HIS A 134 -18.36 6.84 0.66
N ILE A 135 -18.85 7.02 1.91
CA ILE A 135 -20.25 7.38 2.16
C ILE A 135 -20.52 8.81 1.66
N ILE A 136 -19.63 9.77 1.90
CA ILE A 136 -19.73 11.14 1.36
C ILE A 136 -19.75 11.11 -0.17
N ALA A 137 -18.81 10.39 -0.80
CA ALA A 137 -18.72 10.22 -2.24
C ALA A 137 -20.00 9.56 -2.82
N GLY A 138 -20.64 8.66 -2.05
CA GLY A 138 -21.94 8.10 -2.39
C GLY A 138 -23.05 9.15 -2.46
N HIS A 139 -23.10 10.10 -1.53
CA HIS A 139 -24.02 11.24 -1.62
C HIS A 139 -23.68 12.17 -2.79
N MET A 140 -22.39 12.33 -3.14
CA MET A 140 -21.96 13.08 -4.32
C MET A 140 -22.42 12.39 -5.62
N ARG A 141 -22.37 11.04 -5.69
CA ARG A 141 -22.93 10.29 -6.82
C ARG A 141 -24.42 10.62 -7.06
N ARG A 142 -25.19 10.76 -5.99
CA ARG A 142 -26.63 11.14 -6.08
C ARG A 142 -26.83 12.57 -6.61
N ARG A 143 -25.77 13.39 -6.60
CA ARG A 143 -25.73 14.75 -7.15
C ARG A 143 -25.12 14.81 -8.56
N GLY A 144 -24.83 13.67 -9.18
CA GLY A 144 -24.34 13.58 -10.56
C GLY A 144 -22.83 13.46 -10.74
N TYR A 145 -22.04 13.32 -9.65
CA TYR A 145 -20.60 13.09 -9.72
C TYR A 145 -20.28 11.60 -9.89
N ALA A 146 -19.22 11.27 -10.61
CA ALA A 146 -18.68 9.91 -10.62
C ALA A 146 -17.96 9.63 -9.31
N SER A 147 -18.46 8.69 -8.51
CA SER A 147 -17.91 8.30 -7.21
C SER A 147 -17.01 7.09 -7.35
N VAL A 148 -15.70 7.27 -7.17
CA VAL A 148 -14.67 6.23 -7.26
C VAL A 148 -14.18 5.88 -5.87
N TRP A 149 -14.28 4.60 -5.49
CA TRP A 149 -13.85 4.11 -4.19
C TRP A 149 -12.56 3.32 -4.31
N HIS A 150 -11.48 3.84 -3.78
CA HIS A 150 -10.20 3.14 -3.67
C HIS A 150 -10.17 2.31 -2.40
N ILE A 151 -10.03 1.00 -2.56
CA ILE A 151 -10.17 0.03 -1.47
C ILE A 151 -8.80 -0.48 -1.08
N HIS A 152 -8.25 0.08 0.01
CA HIS A 152 -6.91 -0.23 0.51
C HIS A 152 -6.83 -1.41 1.47
N GLY A 153 -7.97 -1.97 1.88
CA GLY A 153 -7.97 -3.03 2.87
C GLY A 153 -9.26 -3.82 2.94
N ASN A 154 -9.21 -4.85 3.75
CA ASN A 154 -10.36 -5.72 3.98
C ASN A 154 -11.36 -5.00 4.89
N MET A 155 -12.48 -4.54 4.36
CA MET A 155 -13.53 -3.79 5.09
C MET A 155 -14.36 -4.69 6.00
N ASN A 156 -13.72 -5.59 6.78
CA ASN A 156 -14.36 -6.45 7.77
C ASN A 156 -15.54 -7.28 7.23
N HIS A 157 -15.39 -7.82 6.02
CA HIS A 157 -16.43 -8.64 5.38
C HIS A 157 -16.82 -9.89 6.17
N ALA A 158 -15.90 -10.44 6.98
CA ALA A 158 -16.14 -11.65 7.77
C ALA A 158 -16.92 -11.41 9.08
N ARG A 159 -17.06 -10.15 9.52
CA ARG A 159 -17.77 -9.84 10.77
C ARG A 159 -19.27 -10.12 10.66
N MET A 160 -19.88 -10.51 11.79
CA MET A 160 -21.31 -10.77 11.90
C MET A 160 -21.82 -11.81 10.90
N PHE A 161 -21.12 -12.96 10.79
CA PHE A 161 -21.54 -14.06 9.89
C PHE A 161 -21.73 -13.64 8.43
N GLY A 162 -20.89 -12.71 7.92
CA GLY A 162 -20.97 -12.22 6.55
C GLY A 162 -21.96 -11.07 6.31
N LEU A 163 -22.72 -10.64 7.32
CA LEU A 163 -23.61 -9.47 7.20
C LEU A 163 -22.83 -8.22 6.86
N GLY A 164 -21.61 -8.07 7.39
CA GLY A 164 -20.71 -6.95 7.04
C GLY A 164 -20.44 -6.86 5.55
N ARG A 165 -20.23 -7.99 4.87
CA ARG A 165 -20.06 -8.04 3.40
C ARG A 165 -21.31 -7.58 2.67
N LYS A 166 -22.47 -8.10 3.04
CA LYS A 166 -23.76 -7.70 2.41
C LYS A 166 -23.99 -6.20 2.55
N LEU A 167 -23.73 -5.64 3.73
CA LEU A 167 -23.88 -4.20 3.97
C LEU A 167 -22.92 -3.38 3.10
N ASN A 168 -21.65 -3.79 3.03
CA ASN A 168 -20.65 -3.12 2.19
C ASN A 168 -21.03 -3.18 0.70
N HIS A 169 -21.56 -4.32 0.22
CA HIS A 169 -22.06 -4.46 -1.15
C HIS A 169 -23.25 -3.53 -1.42
N LEU A 170 -24.19 -3.44 -0.49
CA LEU A 170 -25.33 -2.51 -0.60
C LEU A 170 -24.87 -1.05 -0.62
N LEU A 171 -23.93 -0.68 0.25
CA LEU A 171 -23.35 0.66 0.28
C LEU A 171 -22.61 0.98 -1.03
N ALA A 172 -21.82 0.02 -1.54
CA ALA A 172 -21.12 0.21 -2.82
C ALA A 172 -22.11 0.34 -3.99
N LYS A 173 -23.10 -0.52 -4.08
CA LYS A 173 -24.17 -0.44 -5.11
C LYS A 173 -24.90 0.90 -5.07
N TRP A 174 -25.14 1.41 -3.86
CA TRP A 174 -25.77 2.72 -3.67
C TRP A 174 -24.83 3.87 -4.04
N GLY A 175 -23.55 3.81 -3.65
CA GLY A 175 -22.68 4.97 -3.59
C GLY A 175 -21.49 4.96 -4.55
N ALA A 176 -21.03 3.82 -5.06
CA ALA A 176 -19.87 3.77 -5.95
C ALA A 176 -20.27 3.69 -7.43
N ALA A 177 -19.61 4.45 -8.29
CA ALA A 177 -19.65 4.26 -9.74
C ALA A 177 -18.63 3.21 -10.17
N LEU A 178 -17.48 3.16 -9.45
CA LEU A 178 -16.38 2.24 -9.69
C LEU A 178 -15.67 1.91 -8.37
N LEU A 179 -15.22 0.67 -8.21
CA LEU A 179 -14.31 0.24 -7.14
C LEU A 179 -12.91 0.01 -7.70
N ILE A 180 -11.91 0.56 -7.00
CA ILE A 180 -10.48 0.35 -7.29
C ILE A 180 -9.86 -0.38 -6.08
N PRO A 181 -9.92 -1.72 -6.01
CA PRO A 181 -9.17 -2.47 -5.01
C PRO A 181 -7.69 -2.54 -5.36
N VAL A 182 -6.83 -2.53 -4.33
CA VAL A 182 -5.36 -2.53 -4.48
C VAL A 182 -4.77 -3.90 -4.85
N SER A 183 -5.60 -4.95 -4.90
CA SER A 183 -5.19 -6.32 -5.25
C SER A 183 -6.39 -7.17 -5.66
N ASP A 184 -6.16 -8.28 -6.36
CA ASP A 184 -7.20 -9.24 -6.70
C ASP A 184 -7.81 -9.88 -5.44
N PHE A 185 -6.99 -10.12 -4.41
CA PHE A 185 -7.44 -10.59 -3.10
C PHE A 185 -8.51 -9.65 -2.50
N ILE A 186 -8.27 -8.35 -2.54
CA ILE A 186 -9.27 -7.37 -2.07
C ILE A 186 -10.43 -7.30 -3.04
N GLY A 187 -10.20 -7.33 -4.35
CA GLY A 187 -11.22 -7.31 -5.39
C GLY A 187 -12.21 -8.48 -5.29
N ALA A 188 -11.73 -9.67 -4.94
CA ALA A 188 -12.54 -10.86 -4.76
C ALA A 188 -13.64 -10.68 -3.70
N ASN A 189 -13.38 -9.89 -2.66
CA ASN A 189 -14.37 -9.58 -1.62
C ASN A 189 -15.55 -8.73 -2.13
N TRP A 190 -15.40 -8.07 -3.27
CA TRP A 190 -16.40 -7.19 -3.86
C TRP A 190 -17.11 -7.81 -5.06
N LYS A 191 -16.70 -9.01 -5.49
CA LYS A 191 -17.44 -9.75 -6.52
C LYS A 191 -18.90 -9.94 -6.11
N GLY A 192 -19.82 -9.59 -7.00
CA GLY A 192 -21.27 -9.63 -6.72
C GLY A 192 -21.83 -8.38 -6.05
N ALA A 193 -21.06 -7.33 -5.82
CA ALA A 193 -21.58 -6.04 -5.32
C ALA A 193 -22.44 -5.27 -6.36
N GLY A 194 -22.43 -5.70 -7.63
CA GLY A 194 -23.17 -5.02 -8.70
C GLY A 194 -22.59 -3.64 -9.07
N VAL A 195 -21.28 -3.47 -8.85
CA VAL A 195 -20.51 -2.27 -9.21
C VAL A 195 -19.30 -2.72 -10.03
N PRO A 196 -18.92 -2.00 -11.08
CA PRO A 196 -17.66 -2.27 -11.80
C PRO A 196 -16.47 -2.28 -10.87
N ILE A 197 -15.53 -3.21 -11.08
CA ILE A 197 -14.31 -3.38 -10.30
C ILE A 197 -13.12 -3.33 -11.24
N ARG A 198 -12.13 -2.50 -10.92
CA ARG A 198 -10.85 -2.45 -11.62
C ARG A 198 -9.73 -2.52 -10.60
N VAL A 199 -9.03 -3.66 -10.56
CA VAL A 199 -7.86 -3.82 -9.68
C VAL A 199 -6.73 -2.95 -10.20
N ILE A 200 -6.16 -2.11 -9.32
CA ILE A 200 -4.98 -1.30 -9.61
C ILE A 200 -4.01 -1.47 -8.45
N HIS A 201 -2.95 -2.23 -8.68
CA HIS A 201 -1.91 -2.42 -7.67
C HIS A 201 -1.22 -1.09 -7.35
N ASN A 202 -0.80 -0.95 -6.10
CA ASN A 202 0.00 0.20 -5.66
C ASN A 202 1.25 0.37 -6.55
N ALA A 203 1.83 1.56 -6.50
CA ALA A 203 3.06 1.88 -7.20
C ALA A 203 4.07 2.53 -6.26
N ALA A 204 5.32 2.57 -6.67
CA ALA A 204 6.36 3.33 -6.00
C ALA A 204 7.33 3.95 -7.03
N PRO A 205 8.08 5.01 -6.67
CA PRO A 205 9.08 5.58 -7.55
C PRO A 205 10.18 4.58 -7.90
N LYS A 206 10.65 4.57 -9.13
CA LYS A 206 11.85 3.85 -9.52
C LYS A 206 13.08 4.51 -8.89
N LEU A 207 13.92 3.75 -8.20
CA LEU A 207 15.16 4.26 -7.59
C LEU A 207 16.41 3.76 -8.31
N PHE A 208 16.38 2.56 -8.88
CA PHE A 208 17.55 1.92 -9.48
C PHE A 208 17.31 1.58 -10.95
N GLU A 209 18.34 1.67 -11.77
CA GLU A 209 18.27 1.35 -13.19
C GLU A 209 18.37 -0.15 -13.50
N GLY A 210 18.65 -0.96 -12.49
CA GLY A 210 18.73 -2.42 -12.60
C GLY A 210 18.85 -3.09 -11.24
N PRO A 211 18.74 -4.40 -11.17
CA PRO A 211 18.97 -5.16 -9.95
C PRO A 211 20.46 -5.09 -9.57
N ASN A 212 20.75 -5.16 -8.26
CA ASN A 212 22.12 -5.24 -7.79
C ASN A 212 22.70 -6.66 -8.00
N GLU A 213 23.94 -6.73 -8.43
CA GLU A 213 24.70 -7.97 -8.55
C GLU A 213 25.73 -8.05 -7.40
N ARG A 214 25.25 -8.32 -6.18
CA ARG A 214 26.15 -8.56 -5.06
C ARG A 214 26.97 -9.84 -5.28
N GLY A 215 28.29 -9.72 -5.05
CA GLY A 215 29.24 -10.83 -5.13
C GLY A 215 29.81 -11.29 -3.77
N ASP A 216 29.30 -10.74 -2.65
CA ASP A 216 29.85 -11.02 -1.31
C ASP A 216 29.50 -12.43 -0.83
N ASP A 217 30.38 -13.03 -0.01
CA ASP A 217 30.17 -14.36 0.55
C ASP A 217 29.08 -14.39 1.62
N ASN A 218 28.93 -13.30 2.39
CA ASN A 218 27.90 -13.17 3.41
C ASN A 218 26.50 -12.97 2.80
N PHE A 219 25.53 -13.78 3.23
CA PHE A 219 24.14 -13.67 2.78
C PHE A 219 23.36 -12.69 3.68
N ARG A 220 22.90 -11.59 3.13
CA ARG A 220 22.19 -10.56 3.88
C ARG A 220 20.70 -10.55 3.58
N CYS A 221 19.91 -10.83 4.63
CA CYS A 221 18.45 -10.70 4.61
C CYS A 221 18.00 -9.37 5.20
N ILE A 222 16.83 -8.92 4.77
CA ILE A 222 16.17 -7.75 5.33
C ILE A 222 14.68 -8.03 5.52
N ILE A 223 14.14 -7.54 6.64
CA ILE A 223 12.69 -7.46 6.87
C ILE A 223 12.32 -6.05 7.29
N ALA A 224 11.22 -5.51 6.74
CA ALA A 224 10.76 -4.19 7.08
C ALA A 224 9.26 -4.14 7.37
N GLY A 225 8.92 -3.36 8.41
CA GLY A 225 7.54 -3.13 8.81
C GLY A 225 7.42 -2.69 10.26
N ARG A 226 6.21 -2.29 10.67
CA ARG A 226 5.93 -2.01 12.07
C ARG A 226 6.25 -3.25 12.91
N LEU A 227 6.87 -3.07 14.05
CA LEU A 227 7.20 -4.18 14.96
C LEU A 227 5.93 -4.61 15.72
N THR A 228 5.10 -5.39 15.05
CA THR A 228 3.85 -5.98 15.57
C THR A 228 3.83 -7.46 15.24
N GLU A 229 3.18 -8.24 16.09
CA GLU A 229 3.17 -9.71 15.99
C GLU A 229 2.67 -10.20 14.63
N ASP A 230 1.62 -9.55 14.09
CA ASP A 230 1.04 -9.87 12.80
C ASP A 230 2.01 -9.73 11.61
N LYS A 231 3.10 -8.96 11.76
CA LYS A 231 4.14 -8.80 10.73
C LYS A 231 5.17 -9.94 10.72
N GLY A 232 5.19 -10.79 11.76
CA GLY A 232 5.96 -12.03 11.76
C GLY A 232 7.48 -11.89 11.83
N HIS A 233 8.01 -10.79 12.40
CA HIS A 233 9.46 -10.61 12.55
C HIS A 233 10.14 -11.75 13.31
N HIS A 234 9.45 -12.34 14.29
CA HIS A 234 9.92 -13.50 15.03
C HIS A 234 10.13 -14.73 14.13
N LEU A 235 9.30 -14.91 13.08
CA LEU A 235 9.47 -16.00 12.10
C LEU A 235 10.75 -15.80 11.28
N ALA A 236 11.01 -14.57 10.84
CA ALA A 236 12.23 -14.23 10.10
C ALA A 236 13.49 -14.46 10.96
N ILE A 237 13.46 -13.98 12.20
CA ILE A 237 14.56 -14.19 13.16
C ILE A 237 14.81 -15.68 13.35
N GLN A 238 13.79 -16.48 13.63
CA GLN A 238 13.94 -17.91 13.86
C GLN A 238 14.46 -18.65 12.62
N ALA A 239 13.99 -18.27 11.41
CA ALA A 239 14.48 -18.89 10.17
C ALA A 239 15.99 -18.61 9.95
N VAL A 240 16.43 -17.39 10.24
CA VAL A 240 17.87 -17.02 10.14
C VAL A 240 18.69 -17.78 11.20
N LEU A 241 18.20 -17.91 12.43
CA LEU A 241 18.86 -18.70 13.48
C LEU A 241 18.99 -20.18 13.06
N ASN A 242 17.94 -20.76 12.47
CA ASN A 242 17.98 -22.14 11.98
C ASN A 242 19.00 -22.29 10.83
N ALA A 243 19.07 -21.32 9.91
CA ALA A 243 20.05 -21.34 8.83
C ALA A 243 21.51 -21.24 9.35
N ARG A 244 21.75 -20.42 10.36
CA ARG A 244 23.09 -20.35 11.02
C ARG A 244 23.42 -21.64 11.75
N ALA A 245 22.47 -22.26 12.43
CA ALA A 245 22.65 -23.56 13.07
C ALA A 245 22.99 -24.67 12.04
N ALA A 246 22.51 -24.52 10.80
CA ALA A 246 22.87 -25.40 9.68
C ALA A 246 24.24 -25.05 9.03
N GLY A 247 24.99 -24.09 9.59
CA GLY A 247 26.35 -23.74 9.16
C GLY A 247 26.46 -22.66 8.09
N TYR A 248 25.36 -21.96 7.74
CA TYR A 248 25.40 -20.90 6.75
C TYR A 248 25.73 -19.54 7.34
N ASP A 249 26.57 -18.76 6.66
CA ASP A 249 26.84 -17.37 7.05
C ASP A 249 25.75 -16.45 6.50
N VAL A 250 24.73 -16.18 7.34
CA VAL A 250 23.57 -15.36 7.03
C VAL A 250 23.30 -14.34 8.12
N SER A 251 22.93 -13.13 7.74
CA SER A 251 22.54 -12.05 8.65
C SER A 251 21.17 -11.49 8.31
N LEU A 252 20.54 -10.83 9.30
CA LEU A 252 19.22 -10.21 9.17
C LEU A 252 19.22 -8.80 9.74
N ASP A 253 18.84 -7.83 8.93
CA ASP A 253 18.54 -6.48 9.38
C ASP A 253 17.01 -6.30 9.50
N VAL A 254 16.58 -5.89 10.69
CA VAL A 254 15.18 -5.69 11.05
C VAL A 254 14.89 -4.20 11.10
N PHE A 255 14.15 -3.70 10.11
CA PHE A 255 13.73 -2.31 10.01
C PHE A 255 12.29 -2.12 10.49
N GLY A 256 12.09 -1.08 11.28
CA GLY A 256 10.78 -0.68 11.78
C GLY A 256 10.87 -0.13 13.20
N GLY A 257 9.87 0.65 13.57
CA GLY A 257 9.75 1.18 14.92
C GLY A 257 8.76 0.36 15.76
N PRO A 258 8.98 0.28 17.07
CA PRO A 258 8.00 -0.27 17.99
C PRO A 258 6.76 0.64 18.03
N LEU A 259 5.60 0.06 18.32
CA LEU A 259 4.42 0.82 18.70
C LEU A 259 4.43 1.07 20.21
N ASP A 260 4.05 2.26 20.64
CA ASP A 260 3.96 2.62 22.05
C ASP A 260 3.08 1.61 22.81
N GLY A 261 3.58 1.12 23.94
CA GLY A 261 2.90 0.15 24.78
C GLY A 261 2.83 -1.29 24.21
N ASN A 262 3.49 -1.59 23.09
CA ASN A 262 3.54 -2.94 22.55
C ASN A 262 4.82 -3.68 22.99
N PRO A 263 4.73 -4.77 23.77
CA PRO A 263 5.89 -5.50 24.29
C PRO A 263 6.63 -6.31 23.22
N TYR A 264 6.08 -6.48 22.04
CA TYR A 264 6.62 -7.36 21.00
C TYR A 264 8.07 -7.04 20.62
N TYR A 265 8.46 -5.75 20.64
CA TYR A 265 9.86 -5.38 20.38
C TYR A 265 10.82 -5.95 21.44
N ASP A 266 10.41 -5.95 22.72
CA ASP A 266 11.22 -6.51 23.79
C ASP A 266 11.26 -8.05 23.70
N ASP A 267 10.19 -8.68 23.24
CA ASP A 267 10.15 -10.12 22.98
C ASP A 267 11.15 -10.51 21.87
N LEU A 268 11.22 -9.72 20.78
CA LEU A 268 12.19 -9.92 19.70
C LEU A 268 13.63 -9.76 20.20
N LYS A 269 13.92 -8.75 21.02
CA LYS A 269 15.25 -8.55 21.61
C LYS A 269 15.64 -9.71 22.52
N ARG A 270 14.70 -10.22 23.32
CA ARG A 270 14.93 -11.39 24.17
C ARG A 270 15.24 -12.63 23.33
N LEU A 271 14.51 -12.87 22.24
CA LEU A 271 14.76 -13.98 21.34
C LEU A 271 16.19 -13.95 20.77
N VAL A 272 16.66 -12.79 20.30
CA VAL A 272 18.00 -12.60 19.76
C VAL A 272 19.07 -12.77 20.86
N SER A 273 18.84 -12.22 22.06
CA SER A 273 19.77 -12.33 23.20
C SER A 273 19.91 -13.77 23.69
N GLN A 274 18.80 -14.49 23.82
CA GLN A 274 18.82 -15.91 24.25
C GLN A 274 19.56 -16.81 23.26
N ALA A 275 19.53 -16.45 21.97
CA ALA A 275 20.27 -17.16 20.92
C ALA A 275 21.73 -16.71 20.77
N ASN A 276 22.20 -15.70 21.55
CA ASN A 276 23.49 -15.07 21.38
C ASN A 276 23.77 -14.61 19.94
N ALA A 277 22.75 -14.07 19.24
CA ALA A 277 22.78 -13.78 17.81
C ALA A 277 22.87 -12.28 17.46
N ALA A 278 23.35 -11.45 18.39
CA ALA A 278 23.48 -10.00 18.17
C ALA A 278 24.55 -9.64 17.09
N ASP A 279 25.42 -10.56 16.75
CA ASP A 279 26.40 -10.42 15.68
C ASP A 279 25.79 -10.48 14.28
N CYS A 280 24.68 -11.21 14.13
CA CYS A 280 24.05 -11.47 12.83
C CYS A 280 22.62 -10.96 12.70
N ILE A 281 21.93 -10.57 13.79
CA ILE A 281 20.58 -10.01 13.77
C ILE A 281 20.59 -8.61 14.37
N ARG A 282 20.30 -7.60 13.56
CA ARG A 282 20.41 -6.19 13.95
C ARG A 282 19.07 -5.49 13.84
N PHE A 283 18.69 -4.75 14.88
CA PHE A 283 17.52 -3.87 14.88
C PHE A 283 17.95 -2.47 14.43
N MET A 284 17.53 -2.08 13.23
CA MET A 284 17.94 -0.85 12.56
C MET A 284 17.05 0.34 12.89
N GLY A 285 15.91 0.11 13.54
CA GLY A 285 14.92 1.14 13.79
C GLY A 285 14.15 1.55 12.53
N PHE A 286 13.47 2.69 12.61
CA PHE A 286 12.76 3.28 11.48
C PHE A 286 13.77 4.01 10.57
N SER A 287 13.61 3.88 9.25
CA SER A 287 14.43 4.59 8.25
C SER A 287 13.55 5.11 7.11
N ASP A 288 13.68 6.40 6.82
CA ASP A 288 13.04 7.05 5.66
C ASP A 288 13.76 6.71 4.34
N THR A 289 15.04 6.32 4.42
CA THR A 289 15.89 6.01 3.26
C THR A 289 16.10 4.50 3.07
N LEU A 290 15.25 3.68 3.70
CA LEU A 290 15.38 2.22 3.64
C LEU A 290 15.57 1.68 2.22
N ARG A 291 14.82 2.17 1.26
CA ARG A 291 14.89 1.71 -0.13
C ARG A 291 16.24 1.95 -0.79
N GLU A 292 16.95 3.01 -0.42
CA GLU A 292 18.29 3.32 -0.95
C GLU A 292 19.31 2.22 -0.59
N HIS A 293 19.00 1.43 0.45
CA HIS A 293 19.84 0.34 0.93
C HIS A 293 19.43 -1.04 0.38
N HIS A 294 18.32 -1.18 -0.39
CA HIS A 294 17.87 -2.48 -0.89
C HIS A 294 18.96 -3.23 -1.66
N GLN A 295 19.82 -2.51 -2.36
CA GLN A 295 20.95 -3.12 -3.09
C GLN A 295 22.06 -3.69 -2.19
N LEU A 296 22.03 -3.43 -0.88
CA LEU A 296 22.96 -4.01 0.09
C LEU A 296 22.52 -5.40 0.58
N TYR A 297 21.36 -5.88 0.16
CA TYR A 297 20.78 -7.15 0.61
C TYR A 297 20.64 -8.15 -0.53
N ASP A 298 20.63 -9.42 -0.14
CA ASP A 298 20.43 -10.54 -1.04
C ASP A 298 18.97 -10.91 -1.18
N LEU A 299 18.19 -10.75 -0.09
CA LEU A 299 16.83 -11.26 0.01
C LEU A 299 16.00 -10.44 1.00
N GLY A 300 14.79 -10.11 0.58
CA GLY A 300 13.76 -9.57 1.46
C GLY A 300 12.90 -10.69 2.08
N LEU A 301 12.44 -10.48 3.32
CA LEU A 301 11.53 -11.39 4.01
C LEU A 301 10.21 -10.68 4.31
N GLN A 302 9.08 -11.28 3.91
CA GLN A 302 7.74 -10.77 4.17
C GLN A 302 6.94 -11.84 4.91
N CYS A 303 7.07 -11.85 6.24
CA CYS A 303 6.61 -12.94 7.10
C CYS A 303 5.22 -12.70 7.72
N ARG A 304 4.39 -11.83 7.13
CA ARG A 304 3.10 -11.48 7.72
C ARG A 304 2.20 -12.70 7.90
N ILE A 305 1.68 -12.87 9.12
CA ILE A 305 0.83 -14.00 9.51
C ILE A 305 -0.61 -13.81 9.02
N SER A 306 -1.13 -12.58 9.12
CA SER A 306 -2.48 -12.25 8.64
C SER A 306 -2.46 -11.82 7.18
N PRO A 307 -3.53 -12.08 6.39
CA PRO A 307 -3.57 -11.68 4.98
C PRO A 307 -3.33 -10.17 4.78
N GLU A 308 -2.32 -9.82 4.00
CA GLU A 308 -1.99 -8.43 3.63
C GLU A 308 -2.82 -8.01 2.42
N PRO A 309 -3.44 -6.82 2.41
CA PRO A 309 -4.16 -6.32 1.22
C PRO A 309 -3.27 -6.16 -0.02
N CYS A 310 -2.18 -5.41 0.11
CA CYS A 310 -1.13 -5.20 -0.88
C CYS A 310 0.05 -4.55 -0.17
N SER A 311 1.13 -5.29 0.02
CA SER A 311 2.30 -4.80 0.74
C SER A 311 3.06 -3.77 -0.09
N MET A 312 3.15 -2.52 0.38
CA MET A 312 4.05 -1.52 -0.23
C MET A 312 5.50 -1.99 -0.19
N TRP A 313 5.93 -2.60 0.92
CA TRP A 313 7.24 -3.22 1.05
C TRP A 313 7.53 -4.23 -0.08
N ALA A 314 6.59 -5.14 -0.39
CA ALA A 314 6.75 -6.10 -1.47
C ALA A 314 6.79 -5.42 -2.86
N CYS A 315 5.98 -4.39 -3.08
CA CYS A 315 6.04 -3.62 -4.34
C CYS A 315 7.41 -2.93 -4.52
N GLU A 316 7.93 -2.33 -3.46
CA GLU A 316 9.19 -1.61 -3.45
C GLU A 316 10.39 -2.53 -3.65
N THR A 317 10.43 -3.67 -2.96
CA THR A 317 11.51 -4.64 -3.11
C THR A 317 11.58 -5.23 -4.52
N LEU A 318 10.43 -5.58 -5.12
CA LEU A 318 10.39 -6.07 -6.51
C LEU A 318 10.82 -4.97 -7.51
N LEU A 319 10.38 -3.71 -7.30
CA LEU A 319 10.83 -2.58 -8.12
C LEU A 319 12.35 -2.38 -8.09
N ASP A 320 12.97 -2.65 -6.94
CA ASP A 320 14.40 -2.46 -6.73
C ASP A 320 15.21 -3.75 -7.07
N GLY A 321 14.53 -4.80 -7.57
CA GLY A 321 15.16 -6.06 -7.95
C GLY A 321 15.62 -6.91 -6.77
N LEU A 322 15.01 -6.72 -5.58
CA LEU A 322 15.27 -7.54 -4.41
C LEU A 322 14.22 -8.67 -4.33
N PRO A 323 14.60 -9.94 -4.54
CA PRO A 323 13.68 -11.05 -4.39
C PRO A 323 13.12 -11.16 -2.97
N LEU A 324 11.92 -11.73 -2.86
CA LEU A 324 11.27 -11.95 -1.57
C LEU A 324 11.04 -13.43 -1.29
N ILE A 325 11.21 -13.83 -0.02
CA ILE A 325 10.44 -14.95 0.52
C ILE A 325 9.24 -14.36 1.25
N ALA A 326 8.03 -14.64 0.75
CA ALA A 326 6.81 -14.05 1.28
C ALA A 326 5.82 -15.12 1.76
N ALA A 327 5.05 -14.79 2.80
CA ALA A 327 3.96 -15.67 3.24
C ALA A 327 2.89 -15.81 2.15
N ASP A 328 2.47 -17.04 1.87
CA ASP A 328 1.37 -17.34 0.95
C ASP A 328 0.03 -16.96 1.61
N ALA A 329 -0.21 -15.65 1.68
CA ALA A 329 -1.40 -15.10 2.33
C ALA A 329 -1.78 -13.71 1.78
N GLY A 330 -3.02 -13.57 1.37
CA GLY A 330 -3.59 -12.30 0.94
C GLY A 330 -3.02 -11.77 -0.38
N GLY A 331 -3.10 -10.45 -0.59
CA GLY A 331 -2.68 -9.80 -1.82
C GLY A 331 -1.16 -9.76 -2.05
N THR A 332 -0.35 -10.03 -1.02
CA THR A 332 1.11 -10.08 -1.22
C THR A 332 1.52 -11.30 -2.03
N ALA A 333 0.85 -12.43 -1.84
CA ALA A 333 1.14 -13.65 -2.60
C ALA A 333 0.97 -13.45 -4.12
N GLU A 334 0.00 -12.65 -4.55
CA GLU A 334 -0.23 -12.37 -5.99
C GLU A 334 0.85 -11.46 -6.62
N LEU A 335 1.62 -10.76 -5.79
CA LEU A 335 2.72 -9.92 -6.28
C LEU A 335 3.94 -10.77 -6.66
N ILE A 336 4.12 -11.91 -5.99
CA ILE A 336 5.24 -12.84 -6.20
C ILE A 336 4.85 -13.89 -7.23
N GLU A 337 5.68 -14.09 -8.22
CA GLU A 337 5.64 -15.25 -9.09
C GLU A 337 6.54 -16.31 -8.48
N ASP A 338 5.91 -17.31 -7.81
CA ASP A 338 6.63 -18.31 -7.05
C ASP A 338 7.69 -19.02 -7.90
N GLU A 339 8.83 -19.28 -7.34
CA GLU A 339 10.00 -19.89 -7.99
C GLU A 339 10.69 -18.99 -9.04
N VAL A 340 10.10 -17.86 -9.46
CA VAL A 340 10.60 -16.97 -10.51
C VAL A 340 11.08 -15.64 -9.94
N THR A 341 10.23 -14.90 -9.20
CA THR A 341 10.57 -13.58 -8.64
C THR A 341 10.83 -13.60 -7.14
N GLY A 342 10.63 -14.73 -6.53
CA GLY A 342 10.75 -14.99 -5.11
C GLY A 342 10.23 -16.38 -4.78
N LEU A 343 10.07 -16.66 -3.49
CA LEU A 343 9.47 -17.91 -3.02
C LEU A 343 8.28 -17.61 -2.11
N LEU A 344 7.25 -18.44 -2.22
CA LEU A 344 6.14 -18.42 -1.27
C LEU A 344 6.35 -19.49 -0.20
N PHE A 345 6.10 -19.13 1.05
CA PHE A 345 6.11 -20.07 2.17
C PHE A 345 4.75 -20.09 2.86
N LYS A 346 4.42 -21.21 3.48
CA LYS A 346 3.17 -21.38 4.21
C LYS A 346 3.11 -20.44 5.41
N SER A 347 2.14 -19.55 5.42
CA SER A 347 2.00 -18.51 6.45
C SER A 347 2.06 -19.08 7.86
N GLY A 348 2.96 -18.50 8.70
CA GLY A 348 3.20 -18.93 10.07
C GLY A 348 4.11 -20.16 10.24
N ASP A 349 4.56 -20.79 9.16
CA ASP A 349 5.40 -21.99 9.21
C ASP A 349 6.89 -21.65 9.10
N VAL A 350 7.58 -21.61 10.25
CA VAL A 350 9.03 -21.34 10.33
C VAL A 350 9.84 -22.39 9.60
N SER A 351 9.42 -23.66 9.62
CA SER A 351 10.16 -24.76 8.99
C SER A 351 10.16 -24.60 7.47
N ASP A 352 9.03 -24.27 6.89
CA ASP A 352 8.91 -24.00 5.46
C ASP A 352 9.70 -22.73 5.07
N LEU A 353 9.57 -21.64 5.86
CA LEU A 353 10.38 -20.43 5.66
C LEU A 353 11.88 -20.72 5.69
N THR A 354 12.34 -21.53 6.67
CA THR A 354 13.75 -21.93 6.77
C THR A 354 14.17 -22.73 5.54
N SER A 355 13.38 -23.70 5.10
CA SER A 355 13.66 -24.51 3.90
C SER A 355 13.80 -23.65 2.64
N LYS A 356 12.90 -22.69 2.44
CA LYS A 356 12.96 -21.74 1.32
C LYS A 356 14.20 -20.85 1.40
N LEU A 357 14.57 -20.38 2.60
CA LEU A 357 15.78 -19.59 2.82
C LEU A 357 17.03 -20.39 2.47
N LEU A 358 17.17 -21.61 2.97
CA LEU A 358 18.30 -22.49 2.69
C LEU A 358 18.46 -22.79 1.19
N THR A 359 17.34 -22.95 0.48
CA THR A 359 17.33 -23.17 -0.98
C THR A 359 18.00 -22.00 -1.73
N LEU A 360 17.76 -20.76 -1.31
CA LEU A 360 18.35 -19.59 -1.96
C LEU A 360 19.78 -19.31 -1.51
N ILE A 361 20.12 -19.53 -0.25
CA ILE A 361 21.50 -19.40 0.24
C ILE A 361 22.41 -20.38 -0.51
N GLY A 362 21.96 -21.62 -0.69
CA GLY A 362 22.72 -22.68 -1.39
C GLY A 362 22.80 -22.52 -2.91
N ASN A 363 22.03 -21.59 -3.51
CA ASN A 363 21.99 -21.43 -4.96
C ASN A 363 22.03 -19.95 -5.40
N ARG A 364 23.23 -19.38 -5.36
CA ARG A 364 23.46 -17.97 -5.77
C ARG A 364 23.13 -17.70 -7.24
N ALA A 365 23.28 -18.68 -8.12
CA ALA A 365 22.93 -18.53 -9.52
C ALA A 365 21.42 -18.35 -9.68
N ARG A 366 20.60 -19.15 -8.97
CA ARG A 366 19.16 -19.00 -8.95
C ARG A 366 18.74 -17.64 -8.38
N LEU A 367 19.37 -17.20 -7.29
CA LEU A 367 19.09 -15.90 -6.67
C LEU A 367 19.33 -14.75 -7.67
N ARG A 368 20.43 -14.79 -8.46
CA ARG A 368 20.68 -13.77 -9.49
C ARG A 368 19.58 -13.75 -10.56
N MET A 369 19.15 -14.90 -11.04
CA MET A 369 18.03 -14.97 -11.99
C MET A 369 16.75 -14.38 -11.40
N MET A 370 16.45 -14.71 -10.15
CA MET A 370 15.30 -14.14 -9.44
C MET A 370 15.37 -12.61 -9.29
N ARG A 371 16.56 -12.03 -9.07
CA ARG A 371 16.74 -10.57 -9.00
C ARG A 371 16.33 -9.88 -10.29
N HIS A 372 16.76 -10.40 -11.45
CA HIS A 372 16.37 -9.85 -12.74
C HIS A 372 14.87 -10.00 -12.97
N ALA A 373 14.30 -11.17 -12.72
CA ALA A 373 12.88 -11.41 -12.86
C ALA A 373 12.04 -10.53 -11.92
N ALA A 374 12.49 -10.34 -10.67
CA ALA A 374 11.84 -9.45 -9.70
C ALA A 374 11.83 -8.00 -10.19
N TYR A 375 12.97 -7.51 -10.69
CA TYR A 375 13.09 -6.16 -11.24
C TYR A 375 12.15 -5.95 -12.44
N GLU A 376 12.17 -6.85 -13.43
CA GLU A 376 11.31 -6.76 -14.62
C GLU A 376 9.81 -6.80 -14.24
N ARG A 377 9.43 -7.71 -13.32
CA ARG A 377 8.06 -7.77 -12.81
C ARG A 377 7.69 -6.51 -12.05
N GLY A 378 8.59 -6.00 -11.20
CA GLY A 378 8.40 -4.77 -10.45
C GLY A 378 8.15 -3.57 -11.35
N GLN A 379 8.98 -3.36 -12.38
CA GLN A 379 8.81 -2.29 -13.36
C GLN A 379 7.46 -2.41 -14.09
N ARG A 380 7.05 -3.60 -14.46
CA ARG A 380 5.79 -3.84 -15.16
C ARG A 380 4.57 -3.59 -14.29
N LEU A 381 4.59 -4.03 -13.00
CA LEU A 381 3.41 -4.04 -12.13
C LEU A 381 3.32 -2.84 -11.19
N PHE A 382 4.45 -2.20 -10.83
CA PHE A 382 4.47 -1.19 -9.77
C PHE A 382 5.05 0.16 -10.22
N GLY A 383 5.29 0.31 -11.53
CA GLY A 383 5.71 1.58 -12.12
C GLY A 383 4.62 2.65 -12.00
N ILE A 384 5.05 3.90 -11.78
CA ILE A 384 4.16 5.05 -11.58
C ILE A 384 3.33 5.35 -12.83
N GLU A 385 3.95 5.31 -14.03
CA GLU A 385 3.27 5.60 -15.28
C GLU A 385 2.07 4.68 -15.50
N ARG A 386 2.25 3.37 -15.23
CA ARG A 386 1.15 2.40 -15.26
C ARG A 386 0.04 2.80 -14.28
N PHE A 387 0.39 3.04 -13.02
CA PHE A 387 -0.56 3.36 -11.96
C PHE A 387 -1.39 4.61 -12.30
N ILE A 388 -0.75 5.67 -12.76
CA ILE A 388 -1.39 6.92 -13.14
C ILE A 388 -2.27 6.72 -14.38
N SER A 389 -1.77 6.01 -15.41
CA SER A 389 -2.54 5.73 -16.63
C SER A 389 -3.78 4.87 -16.36
N GLU A 390 -3.62 3.77 -15.59
CA GLU A 390 -4.75 2.89 -15.24
C GLU A 390 -5.80 3.60 -14.39
N THR A 391 -5.37 4.50 -13.50
CA THR A 391 -6.29 5.31 -12.71
C THR A 391 -7.05 6.31 -13.58
N TYR A 392 -6.39 6.93 -14.54
CA TYR A 392 -7.06 7.80 -15.50
C TYR A 392 -8.11 7.07 -16.32
N ASP A 393 -7.75 5.91 -16.88
CA ASP A 393 -8.68 5.06 -17.61
C ASP A 393 -9.87 4.62 -16.73
N ALA A 394 -9.63 4.41 -15.43
CA ALA A 394 -10.67 4.10 -14.47
C ALA A 394 -11.63 5.28 -14.27
N TYR A 395 -11.09 6.50 -14.18
CA TYR A 395 -11.93 7.70 -14.12
C TYR A 395 -12.74 7.89 -15.40
N ALA A 396 -12.12 7.75 -16.57
CA ALA A 396 -12.82 7.87 -17.84
C ALA A 396 -13.98 6.86 -17.95
N ALA A 397 -13.75 5.59 -17.57
CA ALA A 397 -14.78 4.56 -17.55
C ALA A 397 -15.92 4.85 -16.54
N SER A 398 -15.63 5.57 -15.45
CA SER A 398 -16.67 5.91 -14.46
C SER A 398 -17.64 7.00 -14.92
N PHE A 399 -17.27 7.80 -15.94
CA PHE A 399 -18.12 8.81 -16.56
C PHE A 399 -19.08 8.24 -17.59
N PHE A 400 -18.63 7.25 -18.34
CA PHE A 400 -19.38 6.61 -19.41
C PHE A 400 -19.54 5.12 -19.07
N PRO A 401 -20.45 4.75 -18.13
CA PRO A 401 -20.73 3.34 -17.96
C PRO A 401 -21.22 2.80 -19.29
N SER A 402 -20.47 1.82 -19.84
CA SER A 402 -20.92 1.07 -21.01
C SER A 402 -22.33 0.55 -20.73
N SER A 403 -23.27 0.99 -21.55
CA SER A 403 -24.66 0.61 -21.57
C SER A 403 -24.87 -0.92 -21.66
#